data_6bdcba1c7255753dcac28674fb4d6624
#
_entry.id   6bdcba1c7255753dcac28674fb4d6624
#
_cell.length_a   1.000
_cell.length_b   1.000
_cell.length_c   1.000
_cell.angle_alpha   90.00
_cell.angle_beta   90.00
_cell.angle_gamma   90.00
#
_symmetry.space_group_name_H-M   'P 1'
#
loop_
_entity.id
_entity.type
_entity.pdbx_description
1 polymer ?
#
loop_
_entity_poly.entity_id
_entity_poly.type
_entity_poly.pdbx_seq_one_letter_code
_entity_poly.pdbx_strand_id
1 'polypeptide(L)'
;MNMLHTKEADWAALKLYEAIMAFYNPAAKEAILYYAQVMAGSWGYKPIVYAKRMGWLDGEEKVTVEGQKLAKWIFESETEF
;
A
#
# COMPACT_ATOMS: atom_id res chain seq x y z
N MET A 1 -4.19 -30.14 -20.87
CA MET A 1 -4.30 -28.98 -19.99
C MET A 1 -3.04 -28.78 -19.20
N ASN A 2 -2.51 -27.61 -19.28
CA ASN A 2 -1.24 -27.32 -18.65
C ASN A 2 -1.45 -26.55 -17.35
N MET A 3 -1.44 -27.24 -16.23
CA MET A 3 -1.65 -26.66 -14.92
C MET A 3 -0.55 -25.69 -14.52
N LEU A 4 0.69 -26.00 -14.89
CA LEU A 4 1.81 -25.13 -14.57
C LEU A 4 1.71 -23.80 -15.31
N HIS A 5 1.30 -23.84 -16.55
CA HIS A 5 1.15 -22.66 -17.35
C HIS A 5 0.06 -21.74 -16.79
N THR A 6 -1.05 -22.32 -16.41
CA THR A 6 -2.15 -21.58 -15.78
C THR A 6 -1.69 -20.92 -14.48
N LYS A 7 -0.93 -21.65 -13.70
CA LYS A 7 -0.43 -21.16 -12.42
C LYS A 7 0.49 -19.97 -12.58
N GLU A 8 1.37 -20.02 -13.58
CA GLU A 8 2.26 -18.91 -13.88
C GLU A 8 1.49 -17.68 -14.36
N ALA A 9 0.49 -17.90 -15.21
CA ALA A 9 -0.34 -16.82 -15.71
C ALA A 9 -1.13 -16.17 -14.58
N ASP A 10 -1.68 -16.96 -13.66
CA ASP A 10 -2.41 -16.43 -12.52
C ASP A 10 -1.52 -15.62 -11.60
N TRP A 11 -0.29 -16.11 -11.37
CA TRP A 11 0.65 -15.40 -10.53
C TRP A 11 1.06 -14.07 -11.15
N ALA A 12 1.33 -14.06 -12.46
CA ALA A 12 1.69 -12.84 -13.17
C ALA A 12 0.54 -11.84 -13.18
N ALA A 13 -0.68 -12.32 -13.39
CA ALA A 13 -1.87 -11.48 -13.38
C ALA A 13 -2.09 -10.86 -11.99
N LEU A 14 -1.88 -11.66 -10.95
CA LEU A 14 -2.03 -11.17 -9.57
C LEU A 14 -1.00 -10.08 -9.28
N LYS A 15 0.25 -10.27 -9.69
CA LYS A 15 1.29 -9.28 -9.52
C LYS A 15 0.98 -7.99 -10.25
N LEU A 16 0.49 -8.10 -11.46
CA LEU A 16 0.11 -6.94 -12.26
C LEU A 16 -1.06 -6.21 -11.61
N TYR A 17 -2.06 -6.96 -11.14
CA TYR A 17 -3.21 -6.40 -10.46
C TYR A 17 -2.79 -5.64 -9.21
N GLU A 18 -1.93 -6.24 -8.39
CA GLU A 18 -1.42 -5.58 -7.19
C GLU A 18 -0.69 -4.29 -7.52
N ALA A 19 0.13 -4.30 -8.58
CA ALA A 19 0.86 -3.12 -9.01
C ALA A 19 -0.09 -2.02 -9.47
N ILE A 20 -1.14 -2.38 -10.22
CA ILE A 20 -2.13 -1.43 -10.68
C ILE A 20 -2.90 -0.83 -9.50
N MET A 21 -3.32 -1.67 -8.57
CA MET A 21 -4.07 -1.20 -7.40
C MET A 21 -3.23 -0.29 -6.53
N ALA A 22 -1.96 -0.60 -6.35
CA ALA A 22 -1.06 0.26 -5.61
C ALA A 22 -0.87 1.61 -6.28
N PHE A 23 -0.86 1.61 -7.61
CA PHE A 23 -0.63 2.82 -8.39
C PHE A 23 -1.87 3.71 -8.46
N TYR A 24 -3.05 3.10 -8.65
CA TYR A 24 -4.28 3.83 -8.93
C TYR A 24 -5.28 3.86 -7.78
N ASN A 25 -4.92 3.36 -6.61
CA ASN A 25 -5.85 3.35 -5.50
C ASN A 25 -5.61 4.54 -4.57
N PRO A 26 -6.33 5.66 -4.77
CA PRO A 26 -6.13 6.83 -3.92
C PRO A 26 -6.50 6.58 -2.45
N ALA A 27 -7.42 5.65 -2.20
CA ALA A 27 -7.79 5.31 -0.84
C ALA A 27 -6.64 4.69 -0.06
N ALA A 28 -5.78 3.91 -0.72
CA ALA A 28 -4.60 3.34 -0.08
C ALA A 28 -3.64 4.44 0.36
N LYS A 29 -3.41 5.42 -0.51
CA LYS A 29 -2.52 6.54 -0.19
C LYS A 29 -3.09 7.38 0.95
N GLU A 30 -4.39 7.65 0.92
CA GLU A 30 -5.04 8.41 1.99
C GLU A 30 -4.96 7.69 3.33
N ALA A 31 -5.17 6.38 3.34
CA ALA A 31 -5.07 5.58 4.56
C ALA A 31 -3.66 5.63 5.13
N ILE A 32 -2.65 5.53 4.27
CA ILE A 32 -1.25 5.61 4.67
C ILE A 32 -0.94 6.97 5.26
N LEU A 33 -1.39 8.04 4.62
CA LEU A 33 -1.14 9.40 5.11
C LEU A 33 -1.86 9.66 6.43
N TYR A 34 -3.07 9.15 6.58
CA TYR A 34 -3.79 9.27 7.85
C TYR A 34 -3.05 8.54 8.97
N TYR A 35 -2.62 7.32 8.70
CA TYR A 35 -1.85 6.54 9.68
C TYR A 35 -0.54 7.24 10.03
N ALA A 36 0.15 7.78 9.01
CA ALA A 36 1.39 8.52 9.22
C ALA A 36 1.15 9.76 10.08
N GLN A 37 0.04 10.44 9.89
CA GLN A 37 -0.30 11.62 10.68
C GLN A 37 -0.52 11.24 12.15
N VAL A 38 -1.21 10.15 12.40
CA VAL A 38 -1.43 9.67 13.76
C VAL A 38 -0.11 9.31 14.44
N MET A 39 0.75 8.59 13.72
CA MET A 39 2.01 8.12 14.29
C MET A 39 3.05 9.21 14.45
N ALA A 40 3.05 10.20 13.57
CA ALA A 40 4.08 11.24 13.55
C ALA A 40 3.60 12.58 14.08
N GLY A 41 2.33 12.72 14.43
CA GLY A 41 1.75 13.99 14.83
C GLY A 41 2.45 14.65 16.00
N SER A 42 2.86 13.87 16.99
CA SER A 42 3.54 14.39 18.17
C SER A 42 5.00 14.78 17.91
N TRP A 43 5.56 14.37 16.77
CA TRP A 43 6.95 14.67 16.42
C TRP A 43 7.08 15.86 15.47
N GLY A 44 5.95 16.40 14.99
CA GLY A 44 5.96 17.54 14.08
C GLY A 44 6.33 17.22 12.64
N TYR A 45 6.41 15.96 12.27
CA TYR A 45 6.69 15.57 10.89
C TYR A 45 5.43 15.66 10.03
N LYS A 46 5.63 16.08 8.78
CA LYS A 46 4.54 16.02 7.81
C LYS A 46 4.24 14.55 7.49
N PRO A 47 2.96 14.16 7.35
CA PRO A 47 2.61 12.77 7.07
C PRO A 47 3.33 12.18 5.86
N ILE A 48 3.45 12.97 4.79
CA ILE A 48 4.09 12.50 3.56
C ILE A 48 5.59 12.22 3.76
N VAL A 49 6.25 13.05 4.54
CA VAL A 49 7.67 12.86 4.86
C VAL A 49 7.86 11.60 5.68
N TYR A 50 6.99 11.41 6.68
CA TYR A 50 7.04 10.23 7.52
C TYR A 50 6.78 8.95 6.71
N ALA A 51 5.77 8.99 5.84
CA ALA A 51 5.45 7.83 4.99
C ALA A 51 6.59 7.45 4.07
N LYS A 52 7.27 8.44 3.48
CA LYS A 52 8.45 8.17 2.66
C LYS A 52 9.58 7.56 3.49
N ARG A 53 9.77 8.06 4.69
CA ARG A 53 10.83 7.60 5.58
C ARG A 53 10.61 6.15 6.01
N MET A 54 9.36 5.79 6.22
CA MET A 54 8.99 4.42 6.59
C MET A 54 8.97 3.46 5.40
N GLY A 55 9.15 3.99 4.19
CA GLY A 55 9.14 3.16 3.00
C GLY A 55 7.74 2.84 2.48
N TRP A 56 6.71 3.51 2.95
CA TRP A 56 5.34 3.29 2.49
C TRP A 56 5.04 4.03 1.20
N LEU A 57 5.75 5.11 0.94
CA LEU A 57 5.70 5.86 -0.31
C LEU A 57 7.12 5.97 -0.88
N ASP A 58 7.23 6.01 -2.19
CA ASP A 58 8.51 6.20 -2.86
C ASP A 58 8.82 7.69 -3.05
N GLY A 59 9.92 8.01 -3.72
CA GLY A 59 10.33 9.38 -3.96
C GLY A 59 9.34 10.19 -4.79
N GLU A 60 8.49 9.52 -5.55
CA GLU A 60 7.44 10.14 -6.35
C GLU A 60 6.08 10.12 -5.65
N GLU A 61 6.06 9.75 -4.37
CA GLU A 61 4.86 9.69 -3.55
C GLU A 61 3.86 8.62 -4.00
N LYS A 62 4.36 7.58 -4.64
CA LYS A 62 3.54 6.44 -5.02
C LYS A 62 3.61 5.38 -3.93
N VAL A 63 2.53 4.62 -3.78
CA VAL A 63 2.45 3.58 -2.77
C VAL A 63 3.40 2.44 -3.12
N THR A 64 4.28 2.12 -2.19
CA THR A 64 5.21 1.00 -2.34
C THR A 64 4.53 -0.31 -1.96
N VAL A 65 5.23 -1.43 -2.13
CA VAL A 65 4.73 -2.73 -1.68
C VAL A 65 4.49 -2.71 -0.17
N GLU A 66 5.40 -2.13 0.58
CA GLU A 66 5.25 -2.01 2.04
C GLU A 66 4.07 -1.12 2.40
N GLY A 67 3.88 -0.04 1.66
CA GLY A 67 2.72 0.83 1.85
C GLY A 67 1.42 0.12 1.56
N GLN A 68 1.41 -0.74 0.55
CA GLN A 68 0.24 -1.52 0.19
C GLN A 68 -0.13 -2.51 1.29
N LYS A 69 0.86 -3.14 1.90
CA LYS A 69 0.64 -4.04 3.03
C LYS A 69 0.04 -3.28 4.21
N LEU A 70 0.54 -2.09 4.48
CA LEU A 70 0.01 -1.25 5.55
C LEU A 70 -1.44 -0.86 5.27
N ALA A 71 -1.74 -0.42 4.06
CA ALA A 71 -3.10 -0.03 3.70
C ALA A 71 -4.07 -1.19 3.85
N LYS A 72 -3.66 -2.38 3.42
CA LYS A 72 -4.47 -3.58 3.57
C LYS A 72 -4.75 -3.86 5.04
N TRP A 73 -3.75 -3.77 5.88
CA TRP A 73 -3.90 -3.97 7.32
C TRP A 73 -4.88 -2.96 7.92
N ILE A 74 -4.77 -1.69 7.52
CA ILE A 74 -5.67 -0.64 8.02
C ILE A 74 -7.12 -0.95 7.63
N PHE A 75 -7.37 -1.31 6.37
CA PHE A 75 -8.71 -1.61 5.91
C PHE A 75 -9.30 -2.84 6.60
N GLU A 76 -8.49 -3.86 6.82
CA GLU A 76 -8.94 -5.06 7.52
C GLU A 76 -9.26 -4.76 8.98
N SER A 77 -8.47 -3.90 9.61
CA SER A 77 -8.73 -3.51 10.99
C SER A 77 -10.02 -2.72 11.14
N GLU A 78 -10.34 -1.88 10.17
CA GLU A 78 -11.58 -1.11 10.20
C GLU A 78 -12.80 -2.00 10.02
N THR A 79 -12.69 -3.08 9.26
CA THR A 79 -13.82 -3.98 9.05
C THR A 79 -14.11 -4.90 10.23
N GLU A 80 -13.23 -4.96 11.20
CA GLU A 80 -13.45 -5.76 12.41
C GLU A 80 -14.36 -5.08 13.44
N PHE A 81 -14.65 -3.82 13.21
CA PHE A 81 -15.59 -3.09 14.04
C PHE A 81 -17.01 -3.16 13.46
#